data_a1fbcebc406cd8311a29fbb9a6bf3a9f
#
_entry.id   a1fbcebc406cd8311a29fbb9a6bf3a9f
#
_cell.length_a   1.000
_cell.length_b   1.000
_cell.length_c   1.000
_cell.angle_alpha   90.00
_cell.angle_beta   90.00
_cell.angle_gamma   90.00
#
_symmetry.space_group_name_H-M   'P 1'
#
loop_
_entity.id
_entity.type
_entity.pdbx_description
1 polymer ?
#
loop_
_entity_poly.entity_id
_entity_poly.type
_entity_poly.pdbx_seq_one_letter_code
_entity_poly.pdbx_strand_id
1 'polypeptide(L)'
;MTENTAALPAAERPGTPALPQDLIDVDALLEAYRTGHPDVTDPAQKVVFGTSGHRGSAFTTSFNDDHIAAITQAVVEYRAHHGITGPVLVGKDTHALSGPAQDTAVEVLLGNDVEVLVDSRGGYTPTPAVSHAILHLNAGRELSPSGFAVDGDNAGLVDGLVITPSHNPPADGGFKYNPPHGGPADTEATTWIADRANELLAAGLAGVHRVASADVAGHAKLGGFDFLDRYVSDLPQVIDVEAIREAGVRIGADPMGGASVAYWGEIADRHGLDLTVVNPEVDPRFGFMTLDWDGKIRMDCSSPNAMASLIERMTPDADGQAPFDVATGNDADADRHGIVTPDGGLMNPNHYLAVAIDYLYRHREQWPQSAGVGKTLVSSSMIDRVAGDLGRELVEVPVGFKWFVPGLLTGTGVFGGEESAGASFVQFDGSPWSTDKDGLLLCLLAAEIIAVTGQSPSERYRDLVALHGDPAYARIDAPATAEQKAKLKTLSPDDVPVTELAGETILATLTNAPGNDAPIGGLKVVTQHAWFAARPSGTENVYKIYAESFRGPEHLTQVQAEAQRLVDAVIG
;
A
#
# COMPACT_ATOMS: atom_id res chain seq x y z
N MET A 1 -31.23 -21.44 -12.28
CA MET A 1 -31.20 -20.85 -13.64
C MET A 1 -29.77 -20.37 -13.84
N THR A 2 -28.94 -21.22 -14.43
CA THR A 2 -27.59 -20.83 -14.86
C THR A 2 -27.73 -20.05 -16.15
N GLU A 3 -27.98 -18.76 -16.06
CA GLU A 3 -27.81 -17.86 -17.21
C GLU A 3 -26.37 -18.00 -17.70
N ASN A 4 -26.20 -17.97 -19.00
CA ASN A 4 -24.92 -18.16 -19.67
C ASN A 4 -24.00 -16.94 -19.43
N THR A 5 -23.46 -16.82 -18.22
CA THR A 5 -22.58 -15.72 -17.78
C THR A 5 -21.33 -15.59 -18.64
N ALA A 6 -20.93 -16.64 -19.36
CA ALA A 6 -19.79 -16.62 -20.29
C ALA A 6 -20.01 -15.74 -21.55
N ALA A 7 -21.25 -15.31 -21.82
CA ALA A 7 -21.58 -14.46 -22.98
C ALA A 7 -21.57 -12.96 -22.66
N LEU A 8 -21.48 -12.58 -21.36
CA LEU A 8 -21.47 -11.17 -20.94
C LEU A 8 -20.06 -10.58 -21.02
N PRO A 9 -19.93 -9.26 -21.31
CA PRO A 9 -18.66 -8.54 -21.18
C PRO A 9 -18.08 -8.64 -19.76
N ALA A 10 -16.76 -8.59 -19.61
CA ALA A 10 -16.09 -8.66 -18.31
C ALA A 10 -16.61 -7.62 -17.31
N ALA A 11 -16.86 -6.39 -17.75
CA ALA A 11 -17.41 -5.30 -16.91
C ALA A 11 -18.82 -5.60 -16.34
N GLU A 12 -19.53 -6.59 -16.89
CA GLU A 12 -20.84 -7.02 -16.41
C GLU A 12 -20.78 -8.29 -15.54
N ARG A 13 -19.56 -8.75 -15.21
CA ARG A 13 -19.30 -9.97 -14.43
C ARG A 13 -18.43 -9.76 -13.17
N PRO A 14 -18.57 -8.65 -12.42
CA PRO A 14 -17.77 -8.47 -11.22
C PRO A 14 -18.00 -9.60 -10.20
N GLY A 15 -16.96 -10.02 -9.50
CA GLY A 15 -17.00 -11.10 -8.52
C GLY A 15 -17.07 -12.51 -9.11
N THR A 16 -17.07 -12.66 -10.44
CA THR A 16 -17.03 -13.99 -11.09
C THR A 16 -15.60 -14.36 -11.51
N PRO A 17 -15.25 -15.66 -11.60
CA PRO A 17 -13.95 -16.08 -12.07
C PRO A 17 -13.60 -15.50 -13.44
N ALA A 18 -12.33 -15.14 -13.64
CA ALA A 18 -11.82 -14.71 -14.94
C ALA A 18 -11.92 -15.86 -15.97
N LEU A 19 -12.23 -15.51 -17.20
CA LEU A 19 -12.29 -16.44 -18.32
C LEU A 19 -11.04 -16.31 -19.20
N PRO A 20 -10.71 -17.30 -20.06
CA PRO A 20 -9.53 -17.22 -20.91
C PRO A 20 -9.41 -15.95 -21.76
N GLN A 21 -10.53 -15.37 -22.19
CA GLN A 21 -10.55 -14.12 -22.97
C GLN A 21 -10.29 -12.85 -22.13
N ASP A 22 -10.37 -12.94 -20.80
CA ASP A 22 -10.10 -11.84 -19.89
C ASP A 22 -8.60 -11.77 -19.53
N LEU A 23 -7.84 -12.83 -19.86
CA LEU A 23 -6.42 -12.94 -19.52
C LEU A 23 -5.55 -12.18 -20.51
N ILE A 24 -4.46 -11.63 -20.00
CA ILE A 24 -3.44 -10.97 -20.85
C ILE A 24 -2.61 -12.00 -21.63
N ASP A 25 -2.12 -11.59 -22.79
CA ASP A 25 -1.05 -12.27 -23.51
C ASP A 25 0.31 -11.83 -22.94
N VAL A 26 0.91 -12.71 -22.13
CA VAL A 26 2.18 -12.42 -21.44
C VAL A 26 3.33 -12.27 -22.43
N ASP A 27 3.38 -13.10 -23.49
CA ASP A 27 4.46 -13.03 -24.47
C ASP A 27 4.42 -11.71 -25.24
N ALA A 28 3.21 -11.27 -25.65
CA ALA A 28 3.02 -9.98 -26.30
C ALA A 28 3.38 -8.80 -25.35
N LEU A 29 3.06 -8.90 -24.05
CA LEU A 29 3.41 -7.89 -23.06
C LEU A 29 4.93 -7.77 -22.89
N LEU A 30 5.62 -8.90 -22.78
CA LEU A 30 7.08 -8.97 -22.64
C LEU A 30 7.80 -8.48 -23.90
N GLU A 31 7.25 -8.74 -25.08
CA GLU A 31 7.79 -8.20 -26.35
C GLU A 31 7.61 -6.67 -26.39
N ALA A 32 6.42 -6.17 -26.02
CA ALA A 32 6.18 -4.73 -25.95
C ALA A 32 7.12 -4.03 -24.95
N TYR A 33 7.45 -4.69 -23.81
CA TYR A 33 8.41 -4.17 -22.85
C TYR A 33 9.80 -3.96 -23.45
N ARG A 34 10.27 -4.91 -24.25
CA ARG A 34 11.63 -4.90 -24.83
C ARG A 34 11.75 -4.01 -26.06
N THR A 35 10.68 -3.89 -26.86
CA THR A 35 10.71 -3.24 -28.19
C THR A 35 10.02 -1.89 -28.22
N GLY A 36 9.21 -1.57 -27.19
CA GLY A 36 8.54 -0.29 -27.07
C GLY A 36 9.50 0.80 -26.61
N HIS A 37 9.45 1.96 -27.30
CA HIS A 37 10.22 3.15 -26.92
C HIS A 37 9.26 4.31 -26.65
N PRO A 38 9.38 5.01 -25.49
CA PRO A 38 8.45 6.09 -25.16
C PRO A 38 8.63 7.31 -26.08
N ASP A 39 7.50 7.88 -26.50
CA ASP A 39 7.48 9.22 -27.07
C ASP A 39 7.62 10.25 -25.94
N VAL A 40 8.82 10.83 -25.82
CA VAL A 40 9.14 11.81 -24.78
C VAL A 40 8.31 13.09 -24.85
N THR A 41 7.58 13.32 -25.95
CA THR A 41 6.67 14.47 -26.12
C THR A 41 5.27 14.17 -25.61
N ASP A 42 4.90 12.89 -25.46
CA ASP A 42 3.61 12.46 -24.91
C ASP A 42 3.65 12.43 -23.38
N PRO A 43 2.87 13.29 -22.68
CA PRO A 43 2.82 13.28 -21.22
C PRO A 43 2.39 11.94 -20.61
N ALA A 44 1.62 11.11 -21.33
CA ALA A 44 1.15 9.82 -20.86
C ALA A 44 2.25 8.74 -20.85
N GLN A 45 3.35 8.99 -21.55
CA GLN A 45 4.50 8.09 -21.66
C GLN A 45 5.71 8.58 -20.86
N LYS A 46 5.56 9.62 -20.05
CA LYS A 46 6.63 10.13 -19.18
C LYS A 46 6.73 9.33 -17.89
N VAL A 47 7.92 9.35 -17.29
CA VAL A 47 8.08 8.92 -15.91
C VAL A 47 7.36 9.91 -15.00
N VAL A 48 6.40 9.38 -14.23
CA VAL A 48 5.67 10.12 -13.21
C VAL A 48 5.56 9.25 -11.97
N PHE A 49 6.11 9.71 -10.85
CA PHE A 49 5.90 9.04 -9.59
C PHE A 49 4.55 9.46 -9.01
N GLY A 50 3.67 8.46 -8.79
CA GLY A 50 2.42 8.63 -8.07
C GLY A 50 2.64 8.70 -6.55
N THR A 51 1.67 8.20 -5.79
CA THR A 51 1.75 8.18 -4.31
C THR A 51 2.91 7.32 -3.79
N SER A 52 3.28 6.24 -4.51
CA SER A 52 4.27 5.27 -4.04
C SER A 52 5.16 4.69 -5.15
N GLY A 53 5.31 5.35 -6.28
CA GLY A 53 6.18 4.86 -7.36
C GLY A 53 5.67 5.23 -8.75
N HIS A 54 6.47 4.92 -9.78
CA HIS A 54 6.08 4.98 -11.18
C HIS A 54 5.33 3.69 -11.56
N ARG A 55 4.18 3.82 -12.24
CA ARG A 55 3.37 2.69 -12.72
C ARG A 55 2.92 2.94 -14.14
N GLY A 56 2.79 1.87 -14.91
CA GLY A 56 2.32 1.93 -16.28
C GLY A 56 2.25 0.55 -16.90
N SER A 57 1.97 0.50 -18.21
CA SER A 57 1.94 -0.75 -18.98
C SER A 57 2.82 -0.66 -20.21
N ALA A 58 3.44 -1.77 -20.59
CA ALA A 58 4.21 -1.87 -21.82
C ALA A 58 3.32 -1.72 -23.05
N PHE A 59 2.07 -2.14 -23.00
CA PHE A 59 1.12 -1.98 -24.09
C PHE A 59 0.77 -0.51 -24.42
N THR A 60 0.93 0.38 -23.45
CA THR A 60 0.72 1.82 -23.63
C THR A 60 2.02 2.62 -23.67
N THR A 61 3.15 1.93 -23.75
CA THR A 61 4.49 2.52 -23.79
C THR A 61 4.74 3.48 -22.61
N SER A 62 4.22 3.12 -21.43
CA SER A 62 4.39 3.89 -20.19
C SER A 62 5.18 3.13 -19.13
N PHE A 63 5.61 1.88 -19.42
CA PHE A 63 6.48 1.06 -18.58
C PHE A 63 7.27 0.07 -19.45
N ASN A 64 8.45 0.45 -19.89
CA ASN A 64 9.30 -0.30 -20.80
C ASN A 64 10.74 -0.36 -20.27
N ASP A 65 11.61 -1.12 -20.95
CA ASP A 65 13.03 -1.22 -20.63
C ASP A 65 13.71 0.17 -20.53
N ASP A 66 13.39 1.08 -21.46
CA ASP A 66 13.93 2.45 -21.45
C ASP A 66 13.55 3.24 -20.19
N HIS A 67 12.28 3.11 -19.74
CA HIS A 67 11.83 3.75 -18.50
C HIS A 67 12.62 3.25 -17.28
N ILE A 68 12.74 1.92 -17.16
CA ILE A 68 13.42 1.31 -16.01
C ILE A 68 14.91 1.65 -16.01
N ALA A 69 15.53 1.64 -17.19
CA ALA A 69 16.93 2.03 -17.35
C ALA A 69 17.15 3.51 -16.92
N ALA A 70 16.27 4.42 -17.39
CA ALA A 70 16.35 5.84 -17.04
C ALA A 70 16.07 6.10 -15.54
N ILE A 71 15.04 5.47 -14.96
CA ILE A 71 14.68 5.63 -13.55
C ILE A 71 15.83 5.10 -12.67
N THR A 72 16.35 3.92 -12.99
CA THR A 72 17.43 3.32 -12.21
C THR A 72 18.71 4.16 -12.26
N GLN A 73 19.07 4.70 -13.43
CA GLN A 73 20.19 5.63 -13.57
C GLN A 73 19.96 6.91 -12.75
N ALA A 74 18.74 7.45 -12.77
CA ALA A 74 18.41 8.61 -11.95
C ALA A 74 18.52 8.32 -10.44
N VAL A 75 18.12 7.11 -9.98
CA VAL A 75 18.34 6.68 -8.58
C VAL A 75 19.83 6.61 -8.26
N VAL A 76 20.65 6.04 -9.14
CA VAL A 76 22.12 6.00 -8.94
C VAL A 76 22.69 7.40 -8.78
N GLU A 77 22.29 8.35 -9.62
CA GLU A 77 22.76 9.73 -9.55
C GLU A 77 22.24 10.44 -8.27
N TYR A 78 20.99 10.17 -7.86
CA TYR A 78 20.42 10.66 -6.61
C TYR A 78 21.21 10.15 -5.39
N ARG A 79 21.52 8.85 -5.35
CA ARG A 79 22.38 8.24 -4.31
C ARG A 79 23.76 8.89 -4.26
N ALA A 80 24.40 9.08 -5.42
CA ALA A 80 25.71 9.74 -5.52
C ALA A 80 25.67 11.17 -5.01
N HIS A 81 24.60 11.93 -5.34
CA HIS A 81 24.40 13.30 -4.86
C HIS A 81 24.32 13.38 -3.33
N HIS A 82 23.72 12.37 -2.71
CA HIS A 82 23.56 12.30 -1.26
C HIS A 82 24.64 11.49 -0.55
N GLY A 83 25.64 10.95 -1.26
CA GLY A 83 26.75 10.18 -0.69
C GLY A 83 26.37 8.81 -0.17
N ILE A 84 25.26 8.21 -0.65
CA ILE A 84 24.83 6.86 -0.30
C ILE A 84 25.68 5.87 -1.10
N THR A 85 26.45 5.01 -0.43
CA THR A 85 27.40 4.09 -1.08
C THR A 85 27.21 2.63 -0.69
N GLY A 86 26.28 2.30 0.20
CA GLY A 86 25.96 0.92 0.54
C GLY A 86 25.26 0.17 -0.59
N PRO A 87 24.99 -1.13 -0.43
CA PRO A 87 24.27 -1.91 -1.44
C PRO A 87 22.83 -1.42 -1.65
N VAL A 88 22.29 -1.72 -2.83
CA VAL A 88 20.85 -1.58 -3.14
C VAL A 88 20.19 -2.93 -3.02
N LEU A 89 19.15 -3.04 -2.19
CA LEU A 89 18.28 -4.21 -2.14
C LEU A 89 17.27 -4.12 -3.30
N VAL A 90 17.07 -5.21 -4.04
CA VAL A 90 16.10 -5.22 -5.15
C VAL A 90 15.13 -6.37 -4.98
N GLY A 91 13.88 -6.04 -4.62
CA GLY A 91 12.76 -6.96 -4.54
C GLY A 91 11.83 -6.87 -5.75
N LYS A 92 11.08 -7.94 -6.04
CA LYS A 92 10.04 -7.96 -7.08
C LYS A 92 8.82 -8.75 -6.64
N ASP A 93 7.67 -8.36 -7.18
CA ASP A 93 6.44 -9.14 -7.07
C ASP A 93 6.24 -10.11 -8.24
N THR A 94 5.05 -10.68 -8.36
CA THR A 94 4.70 -11.75 -9.30
C THR A 94 4.14 -11.26 -10.65
N HIS A 95 4.01 -9.94 -10.87
CA HIS A 95 3.56 -9.42 -12.16
C HIS A 95 4.53 -9.77 -13.29
N ALA A 96 4.00 -9.99 -14.49
CA ALA A 96 4.79 -10.39 -15.65
C ALA A 96 5.95 -9.44 -15.96
N LEU A 97 5.76 -8.13 -15.78
CA LEU A 97 6.78 -7.11 -16.03
C LEU A 97 7.82 -6.98 -14.92
N SER A 98 7.58 -7.53 -13.73
CA SER A 98 8.47 -7.33 -12.58
C SER A 98 9.82 -8.05 -12.73
N GLY A 99 9.85 -9.23 -13.35
CA GLY A 99 11.09 -9.95 -13.67
C GLY A 99 12.00 -9.15 -14.62
N PRO A 100 11.56 -8.85 -15.85
CA PRO A 100 12.35 -8.06 -16.81
C PRO A 100 12.78 -6.70 -16.28
N ALA A 101 11.91 -6.02 -15.51
CA ALA A 101 12.25 -4.73 -14.91
C ALA A 101 13.31 -4.86 -13.81
N GLN A 102 13.29 -5.94 -13.01
CA GLN A 102 14.38 -6.24 -12.08
C GLN A 102 15.69 -6.47 -12.82
N ASP A 103 15.67 -7.25 -13.92
CA ASP A 103 16.87 -7.52 -14.72
C ASP A 103 17.46 -6.22 -15.27
N THR A 104 16.65 -5.34 -15.86
CA THR A 104 17.07 -4.03 -16.35
C THR A 104 17.66 -3.17 -15.22
N ALA A 105 17.01 -3.12 -14.06
CA ALA A 105 17.49 -2.35 -12.92
C ALA A 105 18.87 -2.86 -12.41
N VAL A 106 19.02 -4.19 -12.30
CA VAL A 106 20.29 -4.81 -11.88
C VAL A 106 21.40 -4.49 -12.87
N GLU A 107 21.16 -4.59 -14.19
CA GLU A 107 22.14 -4.27 -15.22
C GLU A 107 22.63 -2.81 -15.12
N VAL A 108 21.73 -1.87 -14.85
CA VAL A 108 22.08 -0.44 -14.70
C VAL A 108 22.84 -0.20 -13.40
N LEU A 109 22.40 -0.78 -12.27
CA LEU A 109 23.09 -0.64 -10.98
C LEU A 109 24.53 -1.16 -11.09
N LEU A 110 24.73 -2.35 -11.66
CA LEU A 110 26.05 -2.95 -11.86
C LEU A 110 26.89 -2.14 -12.84
N GLY A 111 26.28 -1.56 -13.90
CA GLY A 111 26.95 -0.69 -14.87
C GLY A 111 27.48 0.62 -14.27
N ASN A 112 26.94 1.00 -13.12
CA ASN A 112 27.37 2.15 -12.33
C ASN A 112 28.23 1.76 -11.09
N ASP A 113 28.73 0.55 -11.06
CA ASP A 113 29.58 0.05 -9.98
C ASP A 113 28.90 0.01 -8.60
N VAL A 114 27.57 -0.10 -8.56
CA VAL A 114 26.76 -0.23 -7.34
C VAL A 114 26.69 -1.70 -6.92
N GLU A 115 26.86 -1.99 -5.63
CA GLU A 115 26.60 -3.32 -5.07
C GLU A 115 25.10 -3.58 -5.01
N VAL A 116 24.66 -4.75 -5.48
CA VAL A 116 23.25 -5.14 -5.59
C VAL A 116 22.99 -6.42 -4.83
N LEU A 117 21.95 -6.43 -4.00
CA LEU A 117 21.49 -7.61 -3.29
C LEU A 117 20.06 -7.96 -3.75
N VAL A 118 19.90 -9.10 -4.42
CA VAL A 118 18.61 -9.67 -4.82
C VAL A 118 18.23 -10.81 -3.88
N ASP A 119 17.00 -11.33 -3.99
CA ASP A 119 16.60 -12.49 -3.20
C ASP A 119 17.51 -13.70 -3.48
N SER A 120 18.17 -14.22 -2.42
CA SER A 120 19.11 -15.33 -2.52
C SER A 120 18.44 -16.65 -2.90
N ARG A 121 17.13 -16.77 -2.74
CA ARG A 121 16.33 -17.93 -3.11
C ARG A 121 15.82 -17.85 -4.56
N GLY A 122 16.01 -16.70 -5.24
CA GLY A 122 15.52 -16.44 -6.59
C GLY A 122 13.99 -16.30 -6.66
N GLY A 123 13.34 -16.00 -5.54
CA GLY A 123 11.89 -15.88 -5.41
C GLY A 123 11.36 -14.47 -5.60
N TYR A 124 10.21 -14.22 -4.99
CA TYR A 124 9.54 -12.93 -4.95
C TYR A 124 9.67 -12.32 -3.55
N THR A 125 9.66 -10.99 -3.48
CA THR A 125 9.91 -10.28 -2.23
C THR A 125 8.81 -9.26 -1.97
N PRO A 126 8.02 -9.42 -0.89
CA PRO A 126 7.06 -8.42 -0.44
C PRO A 126 7.69 -7.06 -0.17
N THR A 127 6.95 -5.97 -0.46
CA THR A 127 7.37 -4.61 -0.13
C THR A 127 7.82 -4.47 1.34
N PRO A 128 7.05 -4.97 2.36
CA PRO A 128 7.48 -4.88 3.75
C PRO A 128 8.77 -5.64 4.06
N ALA A 129 9.04 -6.74 3.37
CA ALA A 129 10.28 -7.49 3.59
C ALA A 129 11.52 -6.72 3.11
N VAL A 130 11.40 -5.94 2.01
CA VAL A 130 12.46 -5.02 1.58
C VAL A 130 12.64 -3.88 2.58
N SER A 131 11.54 -3.26 3.04
CA SER A 131 11.58 -2.21 4.06
C SER A 131 12.26 -2.69 5.36
N HIS A 132 11.86 -3.85 5.86
CA HIS A 132 12.45 -4.47 7.04
C HIS A 132 13.94 -4.76 6.88
N ALA A 133 14.34 -5.29 5.71
CA ALA A 133 15.74 -5.58 5.41
C ALA A 133 16.61 -4.31 5.34
N ILE A 134 16.10 -3.20 4.78
CA ILE A 134 16.78 -1.90 4.76
C ILE A 134 17.04 -1.44 6.20
N LEU A 135 16.01 -1.45 7.06
CA LEU A 135 16.14 -1.06 8.47
C LEU A 135 17.12 -1.97 9.23
N HIS A 136 17.04 -3.28 8.99
CA HIS A 136 17.96 -4.26 9.60
C HIS A 136 19.43 -4.00 9.22
N LEU A 137 19.71 -3.74 7.94
CA LEU A 137 21.08 -3.51 7.47
C LEU A 137 21.62 -2.12 7.86
N ASN A 138 20.73 -1.15 8.09
CA ASN A 138 21.08 0.18 8.62
C ASN A 138 21.04 0.24 10.16
N ALA A 139 20.83 -0.89 10.85
CA ALA A 139 20.72 -0.91 12.31
C ALA A 139 21.95 -0.27 12.98
N GLY A 140 21.70 0.55 14.01
CA GLY A 140 22.72 1.33 14.72
C GLY A 140 23.10 2.67 14.07
N ARG A 141 22.51 3.02 12.92
CA ARG A 141 22.61 4.35 12.30
C ARG A 141 21.42 5.20 12.73
N GLU A 142 21.68 6.40 13.20
CA GLU A 142 20.62 7.38 13.49
C GLU A 142 20.25 8.09 12.18
N LEU A 143 19.01 7.87 11.73
CA LEU A 143 18.51 8.40 10.47
C LEU A 143 17.52 9.57 10.72
N SER A 144 17.62 10.60 9.91
CA SER A 144 16.65 11.68 9.81
C SER A 144 15.36 11.18 9.12
N PRO A 145 14.24 11.88 9.23
CA PRO A 145 13.00 11.54 8.53
C PRO A 145 13.12 11.40 7.00
N SER A 146 14.12 12.05 6.40
CA SER A 146 14.43 11.94 4.96
C SER A 146 15.32 10.74 4.61
N GLY A 147 15.72 9.93 5.60
CA GLY A 147 16.53 8.74 5.39
C GLY A 147 18.03 8.97 5.37
N PHE A 148 18.49 10.17 5.65
CA PHE A 148 19.93 10.47 5.72
C PHE A 148 20.43 10.37 7.16
N ALA A 149 21.71 10.01 7.32
CA ALA A 149 22.32 9.96 8.62
C ALA A 149 22.35 11.33 9.30
N VAL A 150 21.99 11.38 10.59
CA VAL A 150 21.94 12.62 11.37
C VAL A 150 23.32 13.27 11.52
N ASP A 151 24.39 12.47 11.56
CA ASP A 151 25.77 12.94 11.60
C ASP A 151 26.31 13.42 10.23
N GLY A 152 25.49 13.28 9.16
CA GLY A 152 25.83 13.67 7.80
C GLY A 152 26.69 12.67 7.03
N ASP A 153 27.07 11.54 7.63
CA ASP A 153 27.83 10.46 6.95
C ASP A 153 26.87 9.41 6.38
N ASN A 154 26.52 9.54 5.11
CA ASN A 154 25.64 8.59 4.41
C ASN A 154 26.40 7.40 3.79
N ALA A 155 27.74 7.34 3.95
CA ALA A 155 28.51 6.23 3.43
C ALA A 155 28.09 4.89 4.07
N GLY A 156 27.92 3.87 3.21
CA GLY A 156 27.50 2.54 3.64
C GLY A 156 26.00 2.38 3.96
N LEU A 157 25.18 3.45 3.90
CA LEU A 157 23.75 3.30 4.03
C LEU A 157 23.16 2.46 2.89
N VAL A 158 22.24 1.57 3.27
CA VAL A 158 21.50 0.65 2.39
C VAL A 158 20.14 1.25 2.07
N ASP A 159 19.73 1.16 0.82
CA ASP A 159 18.41 1.53 0.33
C ASP A 159 17.85 0.44 -0.59
N GLY A 160 16.67 0.62 -1.19
CA GLY A 160 16.08 -0.44 -1.97
C GLY A 160 15.18 0.00 -3.12
N LEU A 161 15.03 -0.92 -4.06
CA LEU A 161 14.06 -0.87 -5.15
C LEU A 161 13.03 -1.98 -4.95
N VAL A 162 11.75 -1.66 -5.12
CA VAL A 162 10.68 -2.67 -5.15
C VAL A 162 9.98 -2.58 -6.51
N ILE A 163 10.11 -3.65 -7.28
CA ILE A 163 9.54 -3.75 -8.62
C ILE A 163 8.15 -4.36 -8.52
N THR A 164 7.14 -3.49 -8.48
CA THR A 164 5.74 -3.87 -8.27
C THR A 164 4.76 -2.78 -8.66
N PRO A 165 3.65 -3.09 -9.33
CA PRO A 165 2.50 -2.18 -9.48
C PRO A 165 1.47 -2.35 -8.36
N SER A 166 1.77 -3.10 -7.25
CA SER A 166 0.87 -3.43 -6.14
C SER A 166 -0.35 -4.23 -6.63
N HIS A 167 -1.57 -3.78 -6.37
CA HIS A 167 -2.83 -4.45 -6.74
C HIS A 167 -3.31 -4.16 -8.17
N ASN A 168 -2.53 -3.50 -8.99
CA ASN A 168 -2.91 -3.13 -10.36
C ASN A 168 -3.13 -4.38 -11.26
N PRO A 169 -3.83 -4.22 -12.39
CA PRO A 169 -4.05 -5.31 -13.34
C PRO A 169 -2.76 -6.00 -13.82
N PRO A 170 -2.84 -7.27 -14.27
CA PRO A 170 -1.68 -8.08 -14.67
C PRO A 170 -0.81 -7.48 -15.79
N ALA A 171 -1.36 -6.58 -16.61
CA ALA A 171 -0.63 -5.91 -17.69
C ALA A 171 0.25 -4.74 -17.20
N ASP A 172 0.13 -4.35 -15.95
CA ASP A 172 0.87 -3.23 -15.40
C ASP A 172 2.22 -3.67 -14.81
N GLY A 173 3.15 -2.74 -14.78
CA GLY A 173 4.40 -2.80 -14.04
C GLY A 173 4.54 -1.59 -13.12
N GLY A 174 5.43 -1.68 -12.15
CA GLY A 174 5.68 -0.59 -11.22
C GLY A 174 7.11 -0.61 -10.68
N PHE A 175 7.58 0.57 -10.27
CA PHE A 175 8.92 0.78 -9.74
C PHE A 175 8.83 1.75 -8.55
N LYS A 176 9.23 1.28 -7.38
CA LYS A 176 9.30 2.06 -6.13
C LYS A 176 10.74 2.22 -5.70
N TYR A 177 11.09 3.35 -5.10
CA TYR A 177 12.35 3.58 -4.42
C TYR A 177 12.11 3.79 -2.93
N ASN A 178 12.78 3.03 -2.11
CA ASN A 178 12.77 3.12 -0.66
C ASN A 178 14.14 3.59 -0.16
N PRO A 179 14.28 4.88 0.27
CA PRO A 179 15.49 5.42 0.86
C PRO A 179 15.97 4.66 2.10
N PRO A 180 17.14 5.00 2.69
CA PRO A 180 17.70 4.28 3.83
C PRO A 180 16.81 4.19 5.09
N HIS A 181 15.77 5.00 5.20
CA HIS A 181 14.73 4.84 6.24
C HIS A 181 13.77 3.67 5.99
N GLY A 182 13.86 2.97 4.85
CA GLY A 182 13.06 1.77 4.52
C GLY A 182 11.66 2.02 3.97
N GLY A 183 11.08 3.20 4.17
CA GLY A 183 9.72 3.54 3.71
C GLY A 183 9.70 4.17 2.30
N PRO A 184 8.51 4.55 1.80
CA PRO A 184 8.39 5.20 0.51
C PRO A 184 9.14 6.54 0.46
N ALA A 185 9.83 6.80 -0.65
CA ALA A 185 10.53 8.06 -0.87
C ALA A 185 9.57 9.26 -0.78
N ASP A 186 10.06 10.37 -0.26
CA ASP A 186 9.31 11.61 -0.17
C ASP A 186 9.09 12.28 -1.55
N THR A 187 8.38 13.42 -1.56
CA THR A 187 8.06 14.12 -2.80
C THR A 187 9.29 14.75 -3.44
N GLU A 188 10.27 15.19 -2.65
CA GLU A 188 11.49 15.82 -3.16
C GLU A 188 12.31 14.78 -3.93
N ALA A 189 12.58 13.62 -3.31
CA ALA A 189 13.30 12.52 -3.93
C ALA A 189 12.60 12.01 -5.20
N THR A 190 11.28 11.76 -5.12
CA THR A 190 10.52 11.21 -6.26
C THR A 190 10.41 12.20 -7.42
N THR A 191 10.29 13.51 -7.15
CA THR A 191 10.28 14.54 -8.18
C THR A 191 11.66 14.65 -8.85
N TRP A 192 12.74 14.69 -8.07
CA TRP A 192 14.09 14.75 -8.59
C TRP A 192 14.40 13.54 -9.49
N ILE A 193 14.07 12.33 -9.04
CA ILE A 193 14.27 11.10 -9.81
C ILE A 193 13.45 11.10 -11.10
N ALA A 194 12.17 11.52 -11.04
CA ALA A 194 11.31 11.57 -12.22
C ALA A 194 11.81 12.57 -13.26
N ASP A 195 12.17 13.78 -12.83
CA ASP A 195 12.68 14.82 -13.71
C ASP A 195 13.98 14.36 -14.39
N ARG A 196 14.91 13.79 -13.61
CA ARG A 196 16.16 13.28 -14.14
C ARG A 196 15.97 12.09 -15.10
N ALA A 197 15.08 11.16 -14.79
CA ALA A 197 14.75 10.06 -15.67
C ALA A 197 14.16 10.55 -17.01
N ASN A 198 13.28 11.54 -16.98
CA ASN A 198 12.73 12.16 -18.19
C ASN A 198 13.80 12.89 -19.02
N GLU A 199 14.79 13.53 -18.41
CA GLU A 199 15.95 14.09 -19.11
C GLU A 199 16.77 13.01 -19.81
N LEU A 200 17.03 11.87 -19.14
CA LEU A 200 17.75 10.74 -19.71
C LEU A 200 16.99 10.12 -20.89
N LEU A 201 15.68 9.97 -20.79
CA LEU A 201 14.81 9.52 -21.91
C LEU A 201 14.89 10.51 -23.08
N ALA A 202 14.78 11.80 -22.83
CA ALA A 202 14.87 12.84 -23.87
C ALA A 202 16.25 12.87 -24.57
N ALA A 203 17.30 12.48 -23.85
CA ALA A 203 18.65 12.33 -24.41
C ALA A 203 18.90 10.97 -25.11
N GLY A 204 17.85 10.14 -25.29
CA GLY A 204 17.97 8.81 -25.89
C GLY A 204 18.85 7.86 -25.07
N LEU A 205 18.78 7.96 -23.75
CA LEU A 205 19.54 7.17 -22.77
C LEU A 205 21.07 7.35 -22.84
N ALA A 206 21.58 8.40 -23.43
CA ALA A 206 23.00 8.62 -23.66
C ALA A 206 23.84 8.69 -22.35
N GLY A 207 23.19 8.94 -21.22
CA GLY A 207 23.81 8.98 -19.88
C GLY A 207 23.61 7.71 -19.04
N VAL A 208 22.95 6.68 -19.58
CA VAL A 208 22.70 5.44 -18.84
C VAL A 208 23.87 4.48 -19.02
N HIS A 209 24.42 4.00 -17.91
CA HIS A 209 25.47 2.98 -17.89
C HIS A 209 24.86 1.62 -17.53
N ARG A 210 25.14 0.60 -18.33
CA ARG A 210 24.52 -0.71 -18.22
C ARG A 210 25.54 -1.81 -18.58
N VAL A 211 25.63 -2.87 -17.77
CA VAL A 211 26.37 -4.07 -18.17
C VAL A 211 25.53 -4.90 -19.13
N ALA A 212 26.16 -5.71 -19.96
CA ALA A 212 25.41 -6.64 -20.81
C ALA A 212 24.77 -7.74 -19.94
N SER A 213 23.55 -8.20 -20.29
CA SER A 213 22.83 -9.24 -19.55
C SER A 213 23.66 -10.51 -19.32
N ALA A 214 24.53 -10.87 -20.27
CA ALA A 214 25.42 -12.02 -20.16
C ALA A 214 26.51 -11.86 -19.06
N ASP A 215 26.81 -10.63 -18.67
CA ASP A 215 27.85 -10.31 -17.67
C ASP A 215 27.28 -10.13 -16.26
N VAL A 216 25.96 -10.18 -16.09
CA VAL A 216 25.28 -10.05 -14.79
C VAL A 216 25.56 -11.25 -13.90
N ALA A 217 25.37 -12.46 -14.43
CA ALA A 217 25.60 -13.70 -13.69
C ALA A 217 27.08 -13.82 -13.34
N GLY A 218 27.42 -13.82 -12.04
CA GLY A 218 28.80 -13.87 -11.56
C GLY A 218 29.49 -12.51 -11.47
N HIS A 219 28.80 -11.41 -11.68
CA HIS A 219 29.35 -10.07 -11.44
C HIS A 219 29.76 -9.91 -9.97
N ALA A 220 30.95 -9.36 -9.71
CA ALA A 220 31.52 -9.31 -8.35
C ALA A 220 30.68 -8.49 -7.34
N LYS A 221 29.82 -7.58 -7.82
CA LYS A 221 28.96 -6.74 -7.02
C LYS A 221 27.50 -7.22 -6.99
N LEU A 222 27.18 -8.37 -7.57
CA LEU A 222 25.88 -9.00 -7.43
C LEU A 222 25.94 -10.01 -6.29
N GLY A 223 25.16 -9.79 -5.25
CA GLY A 223 25.00 -10.67 -4.10
C GLY A 223 23.56 -11.10 -3.88
N GLY A 224 23.36 -11.94 -2.88
CA GLY A 224 22.04 -12.38 -2.43
C GLY A 224 21.77 -12.01 -0.98
N PHE A 225 20.51 -11.68 -0.68
CA PHE A 225 20.01 -11.49 0.68
C PHE A 225 18.79 -12.39 0.89
N ASP A 226 18.72 -13.10 2.01
CA ASP A 226 17.55 -13.96 2.33
C ASP A 226 16.47 -13.13 3.03
N PHE A 227 15.65 -12.43 2.22
CA PHE A 227 14.57 -11.60 2.73
C PHE A 227 13.54 -12.40 3.53
N LEU A 228 13.20 -13.61 3.04
CA LEU A 228 12.20 -14.45 3.66
C LEU A 228 12.68 -14.93 5.03
N ASP A 229 13.89 -15.47 5.14
CA ASP A 229 14.43 -15.92 6.42
C ASP A 229 14.50 -14.78 7.44
N ARG A 230 14.99 -13.61 7.02
CA ARG A 230 15.13 -12.46 7.92
C ARG A 230 13.78 -11.99 8.44
N TYR A 231 12.81 -11.76 7.54
CA TYR A 231 11.49 -11.28 7.88
C TYR A 231 10.75 -12.25 8.82
N VAL A 232 10.71 -13.56 8.45
CA VAL A 232 9.96 -14.56 9.21
C VAL A 232 10.60 -14.83 10.57
N SER A 233 11.95 -14.83 10.65
CA SER A 233 12.66 -15.02 11.93
C SER A 233 12.41 -13.90 12.93
N ASP A 234 12.19 -12.67 12.45
CA ASP A 234 12.01 -11.50 13.31
C ASP A 234 10.56 -11.28 13.74
N LEU A 235 9.56 -11.94 13.11
CA LEU A 235 8.13 -11.78 13.44
C LEU A 235 7.81 -11.83 14.95
N PRO A 236 8.44 -12.69 15.77
CA PRO A 236 8.18 -12.68 17.22
C PRO A 236 8.55 -11.38 17.94
N GLN A 237 9.23 -10.45 17.28
CA GLN A 237 9.54 -9.13 17.86
C GLN A 237 8.37 -8.14 17.74
N VAL A 238 7.34 -8.47 16.92
CA VAL A 238 6.24 -7.56 16.60
C VAL A 238 4.85 -8.20 16.73
N ILE A 239 4.75 -9.52 16.57
CA ILE A 239 3.52 -10.33 16.70
C ILE A 239 3.71 -11.38 17.81
N ASP A 240 2.70 -11.57 18.64
CA ASP A 240 2.67 -12.66 19.63
C ASP A 240 2.29 -14.00 18.95
N VAL A 241 3.25 -14.53 18.19
CA VAL A 241 3.09 -15.81 17.48
C VAL A 241 2.88 -16.98 18.44
N GLU A 242 3.37 -16.85 19.68
CA GLU A 242 3.18 -17.86 20.73
C GLU A 242 1.72 -17.92 21.14
N ALA A 243 1.08 -16.78 21.41
CA ALA A 243 -0.34 -16.71 21.77
C ALA A 243 -1.21 -17.29 20.64
N ILE A 244 -0.90 -16.97 19.36
CA ILE A 244 -1.63 -17.51 18.20
C ILE A 244 -1.53 -19.05 18.17
N ARG A 245 -0.31 -19.58 18.35
CA ARG A 245 -0.06 -21.03 18.35
C ARG A 245 -0.78 -21.74 19.50
N GLU A 246 -0.67 -21.20 20.73
CA GLU A 246 -1.28 -21.81 21.92
C GLU A 246 -2.81 -21.79 21.89
N ALA A 247 -3.39 -20.72 21.32
CA ALA A 247 -4.83 -20.62 21.13
C ALA A 247 -5.35 -21.54 20.01
N GLY A 248 -4.46 -22.02 19.12
CA GLY A 248 -4.82 -22.87 18.00
C GLY A 248 -5.73 -22.18 16.97
N VAL A 249 -5.49 -20.87 16.75
CA VAL A 249 -6.28 -20.09 15.77
C VAL A 249 -6.07 -20.62 14.38
N ARG A 250 -7.16 -21.02 13.72
CA ARG A 250 -7.15 -21.54 12.34
C ARG A 250 -7.17 -20.37 11.36
N ILE A 251 -6.10 -20.24 10.57
CA ILE A 251 -5.88 -19.11 9.66
C ILE A 251 -5.96 -19.60 8.21
N GLY A 252 -6.81 -18.95 7.39
CA GLY A 252 -6.78 -19.08 5.94
C GLY A 252 -6.03 -17.89 5.33
N ALA A 253 -4.88 -18.11 4.69
CA ALA A 253 -4.12 -17.03 4.08
C ALA A 253 -4.22 -17.08 2.55
N ASP A 254 -4.69 -16.01 1.93
CA ASP A 254 -4.76 -15.84 0.48
C ASP A 254 -3.74 -14.79 0.02
N PRO A 255 -2.60 -15.20 -0.52
CA PRO A 255 -1.62 -14.27 -1.08
C PRO A 255 -2.08 -13.65 -2.41
N MET A 256 -3.26 -14.00 -2.92
CA MET A 256 -3.80 -13.58 -4.23
C MET A 256 -2.76 -13.74 -5.36
N GLY A 257 -1.93 -14.81 -5.28
CA GLY A 257 -0.85 -15.09 -6.23
C GLY A 257 0.34 -14.13 -6.16
N GLY A 258 0.43 -13.33 -5.11
CA GLY A 258 1.47 -12.31 -4.93
C GLY A 258 2.77 -12.83 -4.29
N ALA A 259 3.65 -11.91 -3.95
CA ALA A 259 4.98 -12.19 -3.41
C ALA A 259 4.97 -12.88 -2.05
N SER A 260 3.86 -12.84 -1.31
CA SER A 260 3.72 -13.45 0.01
C SER A 260 3.47 -14.97 -0.01
N VAL A 261 3.29 -15.61 -1.17
CA VAL A 261 3.00 -17.06 -1.26
C VAL A 261 3.99 -17.89 -0.44
N ALA A 262 5.30 -17.69 -0.66
CA ALA A 262 6.33 -18.45 0.06
C ALA A 262 6.43 -18.04 1.54
N TYR A 263 6.13 -16.80 1.86
CA TYR A 263 6.20 -16.27 3.23
C TYR A 263 5.16 -16.94 4.13
N TRP A 264 3.92 -17.09 3.66
CA TRP A 264 2.86 -17.71 4.45
C TRP A 264 3.16 -19.16 4.81
N GLY A 265 3.73 -19.93 3.87
CA GLY A 265 4.16 -21.32 4.14
C GLY A 265 5.26 -21.37 5.19
N GLU A 266 6.29 -20.54 5.07
CA GLU A 266 7.40 -20.49 6.04
C GLU A 266 6.96 -19.98 7.41
N ILE A 267 6.02 -19.01 7.48
CA ILE A 267 5.42 -18.53 8.74
C ILE A 267 4.70 -19.69 9.45
N ALA A 268 3.88 -20.44 8.72
CA ALA A 268 3.19 -21.60 9.27
C ALA A 268 4.16 -22.64 9.85
N ASP A 269 5.14 -23.04 9.05
CA ASP A 269 6.09 -24.09 9.41
C ASP A 269 7.00 -23.68 10.57
N ARG A 270 7.59 -22.47 10.50
CA ARG A 270 8.58 -22.00 11.47
C ARG A 270 7.98 -21.69 12.83
N HIS A 271 6.79 -21.12 12.87
CA HIS A 271 6.13 -20.75 14.12
C HIS A 271 5.08 -21.78 14.58
N GLY A 272 4.85 -22.84 13.81
CA GLY A 272 3.91 -23.92 14.16
C GLY A 272 2.47 -23.43 14.25
N LEU A 273 2.05 -22.57 13.32
CA LEU A 273 0.70 -22.03 13.26
C LEU A 273 -0.25 -22.95 12.47
N ASP A 274 -1.50 -23.05 12.90
CA ASP A 274 -2.56 -23.70 12.11
C ASP A 274 -3.00 -22.76 10.97
N LEU A 275 -2.15 -22.69 9.94
CA LEU A 275 -2.31 -21.79 8.81
C LEU A 275 -2.33 -22.56 7.50
N THR A 276 -3.33 -22.29 6.68
CA THR A 276 -3.49 -22.85 5.34
C THR A 276 -3.36 -21.75 4.29
N VAL A 277 -2.45 -21.91 3.34
CA VAL A 277 -2.37 -21.05 2.14
C VAL A 277 -3.42 -21.51 1.15
N VAL A 278 -4.45 -20.70 0.92
CA VAL A 278 -5.65 -21.14 0.17
C VAL A 278 -5.54 -21.01 -1.34
N ASN A 279 -4.69 -20.12 -1.85
CA ASN A 279 -4.38 -19.94 -3.27
C ASN A 279 -2.86 -19.85 -3.46
N PRO A 280 -2.13 -20.99 -3.46
CA PRO A 280 -0.66 -20.99 -3.53
C PRO A 280 -0.11 -20.83 -4.96
N GLU A 281 -0.98 -20.71 -5.96
CA GLU A 281 -0.56 -20.61 -7.36
C GLU A 281 0.02 -19.21 -7.66
N VAL A 282 1.16 -19.21 -8.37
CA VAL A 282 1.74 -17.97 -8.95
C VAL A 282 1.60 -18.06 -10.46
N ASP A 283 0.68 -17.28 -11.02
CA ASP A 283 0.47 -17.12 -12.45
C ASP A 283 0.54 -15.62 -12.81
N PRO A 284 1.46 -15.17 -13.66
CA PRO A 284 1.59 -13.75 -14.01
C PRO A 284 0.37 -13.17 -14.74
N ARG A 285 -0.59 -14.02 -15.14
CA ARG A 285 -1.90 -13.59 -15.66
C ARG A 285 -2.93 -13.43 -14.55
N PHE A 286 -2.65 -13.95 -13.35
CA PHE A 286 -3.58 -14.04 -12.21
C PHE A 286 -4.93 -14.68 -12.61
N GLY A 287 -4.87 -15.71 -13.47
CA GLY A 287 -6.05 -16.29 -14.12
C GLY A 287 -7.03 -17.00 -13.18
N PHE A 288 -6.63 -17.30 -11.95
CA PHE A 288 -7.47 -17.87 -10.89
C PHE A 288 -8.30 -16.83 -10.12
N MET A 289 -8.02 -15.54 -10.32
CA MET A 289 -8.72 -14.45 -9.64
C MET A 289 -10.13 -14.24 -10.18
N THR A 290 -10.97 -13.65 -9.35
CA THR A 290 -12.27 -13.10 -9.75
C THR A 290 -12.10 -11.68 -10.31
N LEU A 291 -13.01 -11.30 -11.21
CA LEU A 291 -13.00 -9.96 -11.80
C LEU A 291 -13.45 -8.92 -10.76
N ASP A 292 -12.76 -7.80 -10.70
CA ASP A 292 -13.12 -6.69 -9.83
C ASP A 292 -14.29 -5.86 -10.43
N TRP A 293 -14.70 -4.82 -9.74
CA TRP A 293 -15.85 -3.99 -10.04
C TRP A 293 -15.87 -3.40 -11.47
N ASP A 294 -14.70 -3.22 -12.08
CA ASP A 294 -14.53 -2.69 -13.44
C ASP A 294 -14.33 -3.80 -14.50
N GLY A 295 -14.50 -5.06 -14.12
CA GLY A 295 -14.32 -6.23 -14.98
C GLY A 295 -12.86 -6.57 -15.27
N LYS A 296 -11.90 -5.99 -14.55
CA LYS A 296 -10.48 -6.32 -14.65
C LYS A 296 -10.08 -7.25 -13.51
N ILE A 297 -9.01 -8.00 -13.74
CA ILE A 297 -8.32 -8.71 -12.67
C ILE A 297 -7.54 -7.66 -11.86
N ARG A 298 -7.79 -7.60 -10.56
CA ARG A 298 -7.05 -6.78 -9.59
C ARG A 298 -6.82 -7.59 -8.32
N MET A 299 -5.66 -7.46 -7.72
CA MET A 299 -5.34 -8.09 -6.44
C MET A 299 -5.67 -7.16 -5.26
N ASP A 300 -6.85 -6.51 -5.32
CA ASP A 300 -7.30 -5.58 -4.28
C ASP A 300 -7.99 -6.32 -3.14
N CYS A 301 -7.26 -6.56 -2.06
CA CYS A 301 -7.74 -7.26 -0.88
C CYS A 301 -8.80 -6.48 -0.06
N SER A 302 -9.11 -5.23 -0.41
CA SER A 302 -10.23 -4.47 0.13
C SER A 302 -11.52 -4.59 -0.68
N SER A 303 -11.43 -5.14 -1.91
CA SER A 303 -12.58 -5.30 -2.79
C SER A 303 -13.33 -6.61 -2.54
N PRO A 304 -14.64 -6.58 -2.27
CA PRO A 304 -15.43 -7.80 -2.13
C PRO A 304 -15.50 -8.62 -3.44
N ASN A 305 -15.29 -8.01 -4.60
CA ASN A 305 -15.28 -8.71 -5.87
C ASN A 305 -13.95 -9.48 -6.07
N ALA A 306 -12.81 -8.84 -5.80
CA ALA A 306 -11.52 -9.50 -5.87
C ALA A 306 -11.36 -10.60 -4.81
N MET A 307 -11.96 -10.39 -3.62
CA MET A 307 -11.94 -11.30 -2.48
C MET A 307 -13.08 -12.36 -2.53
N ALA A 308 -13.90 -12.38 -3.58
CA ALA A 308 -15.10 -13.22 -3.63
C ALA A 308 -14.81 -14.72 -3.36
N SER A 309 -13.72 -15.25 -3.91
CA SER A 309 -13.29 -16.64 -3.68
C SER A 309 -12.98 -16.91 -2.20
N LEU A 310 -12.29 -16.00 -1.51
CA LEU A 310 -11.96 -16.16 -0.09
C LEU A 310 -13.20 -16.00 0.80
N ILE A 311 -14.09 -15.04 0.46
CA ILE A 311 -15.35 -14.83 1.17
C ILE A 311 -16.23 -16.10 1.07
N GLU A 312 -16.32 -16.70 -0.12
CA GLU A 312 -17.07 -17.96 -0.32
C GLU A 312 -16.50 -19.10 0.52
N ARG A 313 -15.17 -19.22 0.60
CA ARG A 313 -14.48 -20.22 1.43
C ARG A 313 -14.77 -20.07 2.92
N MET A 314 -15.09 -18.87 3.40
CA MET A 314 -15.43 -18.59 4.79
C MET A 314 -16.89 -18.90 5.14
N THR A 315 -17.70 -19.35 4.17
CA THR A 315 -19.10 -19.73 4.42
C THR A 315 -19.15 -20.93 5.37
N PRO A 316 -19.87 -20.81 6.51
CA PRO A 316 -20.02 -21.92 7.45
C PRO A 316 -20.67 -23.15 6.80
N ASP A 317 -20.29 -24.33 7.26
CA ASP A 317 -20.87 -25.61 6.86
C ASP A 317 -22.29 -25.81 7.44
N ALA A 318 -22.86 -27.00 7.21
CA ALA A 318 -24.21 -27.36 7.69
C ALA A 318 -24.33 -27.35 9.23
N ASP A 319 -23.22 -27.53 9.93
CA ASP A 319 -23.14 -27.50 11.40
C ASP A 319 -22.85 -26.08 11.94
N GLY A 320 -22.74 -25.10 11.05
CA GLY A 320 -22.47 -23.70 11.39
C GLY A 320 -21.00 -23.41 11.68
N GLN A 321 -20.07 -24.29 11.29
CA GLN A 321 -18.64 -24.12 11.51
C GLN A 321 -17.97 -23.57 10.24
N ALA A 322 -17.26 -22.45 10.39
CA ALA A 322 -16.39 -21.94 9.35
C ALA A 322 -15.07 -22.75 9.31
N PRO A 323 -14.44 -22.91 8.14
CA PRO A 323 -13.18 -23.64 8.02
C PRO A 323 -12.03 -22.97 8.75
N PHE A 324 -12.06 -21.64 8.87
CA PHE A 324 -11.06 -20.82 9.56
C PHE A 324 -11.72 -19.92 10.60
N ASP A 325 -10.97 -19.53 11.63
CA ASP A 325 -11.40 -18.54 12.62
C ASP A 325 -11.21 -17.12 12.07
N VAL A 326 -10.23 -16.97 11.17
CA VAL A 326 -10.01 -15.78 10.35
C VAL A 326 -9.41 -16.18 9.00
N ALA A 327 -9.82 -15.51 7.93
CA ALA A 327 -9.13 -15.59 6.66
C ALA A 327 -8.61 -14.20 6.25
N THR A 328 -7.48 -14.17 5.56
CA THR A 328 -6.76 -12.95 5.24
C THR A 328 -6.33 -12.93 3.79
N GLY A 329 -6.30 -11.73 3.17
CA GLY A 329 -5.80 -11.53 1.82
C GLY A 329 -4.69 -10.49 1.77
N ASN A 330 -3.73 -10.67 0.85
CA ASN A 330 -2.71 -9.68 0.53
C ASN A 330 -2.73 -9.36 -0.95
N ASP A 331 -2.44 -8.11 -1.30
CA ASP A 331 -2.18 -7.73 -2.68
C ASP A 331 -0.82 -8.25 -3.18
N ALA A 332 -0.50 -8.04 -4.47
CA ALA A 332 0.61 -8.75 -5.10
C ALA A 332 1.99 -8.47 -4.46
N ASP A 333 2.21 -7.31 -3.86
CA ASP A 333 3.43 -7.00 -3.11
C ASP A 333 3.26 -7.03 -1.59
N ALA A 334 2.09 -7.50 -1.13
CA ALA A 334 1.71 -7.72 0.25
C ALA A 334 1.88 -6.49 1.16
N ASP A 335 1.71 -5.29 0.61
CA ASP A 335 1.70 -4.05 1.40
C ASP A 335 0.30 -3.73 1.94
N ARG A 336 -0.75 -4.50 1.56
CA ARG A 336 -2.14 -4.36 2.01
C ARG A 336 -2.68 -5.63 2.63
N HIS A 337 -3.75 -5.45 3.39
CA HIS A 337 -4.47 -6.53 4.09
C HIS A 337 -5.96 -6.56 3.76
N GLY A 338 -6.53 -7.75 3.70
CA GLY A 338 -7.98 -7.98 3.72
C GLY A 338 -8.29 -8.95 4.85
N ILE A 339 -9.27 -8.65 5.69
CA ILE A 339 -9.65 -9.48 6.84
C ILE A 339 -11.07 -9.97 6.65
N VAL A 340 -11.25 -11.29 6.66
CA VAL A 340 -12.55 -11.95 6.53
C VAL A 340 -12.81 -12.76 7.79
N THR A 341 -13.90 -12.47 8.47
CA THR A 341 -14.32 -13.20 9.69
C THR A 341 -15.61 -13.99 9.43
N PRO A 342 -15.84 -15.11 10.13
CA PRO A 342 -17.05 -15.90 9.97
C PRO A 342 -18.34 -15.14 10.28
N ASP A 343 -18.25 -14.20 11.22
CA ASP A 343 -19.37 -13.47 11.80
C ASP A 343 -19.63 -12.10 11.16
N GLY A 344 -18.66 -11.57 10.37
CA GLY A 344 -18.74 -10.24 9.76
C GLY A 344 -18.39 -10.19 8.26
N GLY A 345 -17.90 -11.28 7.69
CA GLY A 345 -17.43 -11.31 6.30
C GLY A 345 -16.18 -10.46 6.10
N LEU A 346 -16.01 -9.87 4.91
CA LEU A 346 -14.90 -8.97 4.60
C LEU A 346 -15.07 -7.65 5.37
N MET A 347 -14.12 -7.35 6.23
CA MET A 347 -14.11 -6.10 6.99
C MET A 347 -13.73 -4.91 6.11
N ASN A 348 -14.42 -3.79 6.31
CA ASN A 348 -13.94 -2.51 5.77
C ASN A 348 -12.58 -2.17 6.40
N PRO A 349 -11.57 -1.73 5.63
CA PRO A 349 -10.25 -1.39 6.17
C PRO A 349 -10.30 -0.36 7.31
N ASN A 350 -11.15 0.66 7.22
CA ASN A 350 -11.33 1.64 8.31
C ASN A 350 -11.78 0.98 9.62
N HIS A 351 -12.67 -0.03 9.53
CA HIS A 351 -13.15 -0.75 10.71
C HIS A 351 -12.03 -1.56 11.35
N TYR A 352 -11.26 -2.28 10.51
CA TYR A 352 -10.15 -3.07 11.02
C TYR A 352 -9.03 -2.20 11.59
N LEU A 353 -8.70 -1.06 10.95
CA LEU A 353 -7.71 -0.11 11.51
C LEU A 353 -8.11 0.39 12.90
N ALA A 354 -9.39 0.72 13.13
CA ALA A 354 -9.87 1.14 14.44
C ALA A 354 -9.71 0.04 15.50
N VAL A 355 -10.00 -1.22 15.14
CA VAL A 355 -9.80 -2.40 16.00
C VAL A 355 -8.32 -2.63 16.28
N ALA A 356 -7.47 -2.57 15.25
CA ALA A 356 -6.03 -2.74 15.39
C ALA A 356 -5.43 -1.70 16.35
N ILE A 357 -5.81 -0.44 16.21
CA ILE A 357 -5.37 0.65 17.09
C ILE A 357 -5.85 0.41 18.53
N ASP A 358 -7.15 0.14 18.76
CA ASP A 358 -7.67 -0.12 20.10
C ASP A 358 -6.93 -1.28 20.77
N TYR A 359 -6.71 -2.37 20.02
CA TYR A 359 -6.00 -3.54 20.54
C TYR A 359 -4.54 -3.24 20.85
N LEU A 360 -3.79 -2.73 19.89
CA LEU A 360 -2.34 -2.52 20.00
C LEU A 360 -2.00 -1.57 21.17
N TYR A 361 -2.66 -0.43 21.26
CA TYR A 361 -2.36 0.55 22.32
C TYR A 361 -2.78 0.09 23.74
N ARG A 362 -3.63 -0.95 23.85
CA ARG A 362 -3.96 -1.58 25.13
C ARG A 362 -3.04 -2.75 25.49
N HIS A 363 -2.35 -3.37 24.50
CA HIS A 363 -1.58 -4.60 24.69
C HIS A 363 -0.08 -4.45 24.41
N ARG A 364 0.40 -3.27 24.04
CA ARG A 364 1.83 -2.96 23.84
C ARG A 364 2.32 -2.06 24.98
N GLU A 365 2.58 -2.68 26.14
CA GLU A 365 2.91 -1.96 27.39
C GLU A 365 4.21 -1.15 27.30
N GLN A 366 5.14 -1.55 26.42
CA GLN A 366 6.43 -0.87 26.26
C GLN A 366 6.36 0.35 25.34
N TRP A 367 5.25 0.53 24.63
CA TRP A 367 5.10 1.68 23.75
C TRP A 367 5.00 2.99 24.55
N PRO A 368 5.72 4.05 24.14
CA PRO A 368 5.69 5.32 24.83
C PRO A 368 4.26 5.86 24.97
N GLN A 369 3.92 6.35 26.15
CA GLN A 369 2.59 6.95 26.40
C GLN A 369 2.35 8.19 25.54
N SER A 370 3.41 8.89 25.13
CA SER A 370 3.37 10.05 24.22
C SER A 370 3.27 9.68 22.75
N ALA A 371 3.37 8.38 22.39
CA ALA A 371 3.30 8.00 21.00
C ALA A 371 1.90 8.20 20.40
N GLY A 372 1.85 8.90 19.25
CA GLY A 372 0.61 9.24 18.57
C GLY A 372 0.07 8.12 17.69
N VAL A 373 -1.20 8.25 17.29
CA VAL A 373 -1.91 7.40 16.32
C VAL A 373 -1.92 8.09 14.96
N GLY A 374 -1.30 7.48 13.95
CA GLY A 374 -1.26 8.02 12.59
C GLY A 374 -2.45 7.54 11.74
N LYS A 375 -3.16 8.46 11.09
CA LYS A 375 -4.16 8.15 10.06
C LYS A 375 -4.11 9.15 8.90
N THR A 376 -4.63 8.77 7.73
CA THR A 376 -4.83 9.74 6.65
C THR A 376 -6.10 10.58 6.88
N LEU A 377 -6.12 11.77 6.29
CA LEU A 377 -7.25 12.71 6.41
C LEU A 377 -8.58 12.16 5.86
N VAL A 378 -8.53 11.08 5.07
CA VAL A 378 -9.70 10.42 4.47
C VAL A 378 -10.07 9.10 5.18
N SER A 379 -9.32 8.69 6.19
CA SER A 379 -9.68 7.57 7.06
C SER A 379 -10.79 7.94 8.04
N SER A 380 -11.51 6.94 8.54
CA SER A 380 -12.67 7.11 9.43
C SER A 380 -12.34 7.88 10.72
N SER A 381 -13.26 8.73 11.15
CA SER A 381 -13.22 9.37 12.46
C SER A 381 -13.59 8.43 13.63
N MET A 382 -13.89 7.16 13.36
CA MET A 382 -13.87 6.14 14.41
C MET A 382 -12.49 6.07 15.06
N ILE A 383 -11.42 6.22 14.27
CA ILE A 383 -10.03 6.26 14.75
C ILE A 383 -9.81 7.45 15.69
N ASP A 384 -10.39 8.62 15.39
CA ASP A 384 -10.31 9.82 16.26
C ASP A 384 -10.91 9.54 17.63
N ARG A 385 -12.07 8.88 17.66
CA ARG A 385 -12.78 8.54 18.90
C ARG A 385 -12.02 7.50 19.71
N VAL A 386 -11.47 6.48 19.05
CA VAL A 386 -10.61 5.46 19.66
C VAL A 386 -9.34 6.10 20.23
N ALA A 387 -8.64 6.95 19.48
CA ALA A 387 -7.44 7.65 19.94
C ALA A 387 -7.75 8.53 21.17
N GLY A 388 -8.90 9.23 21.15
CA GLY A 388 -9.38 10.03 22.28
C GLY A 388 -9.66 9.19 23.53
N ASP A 389 -10.30 8.02 23.40
CA ASP A 389 -10.56 7.09 24.49
C ASP A 389 -9.26 6.51 25.10
N LEU A 390 -8.28 6.24 24.23
CA LEU A 390 -6.94 5.79 24.63
C LEU A 390 -6.08 6.90 25.24
N GLY A 391 -6.53 8.16 25.19
CA GLY A 391 -5.74 9.33 25.62
C GLY A 391 -4.50 9.57 24.79
N ARG A 392 -4.55 9.23 23.48
CA ARG A 392 -3.43 9.35 22.54
C ARG A 392 -3.61 10.53 21.61
N GLU A 393 -2.50 11.14 21.21
CA GLU A 393 -2.49 12.17 20.19
C GLU A 393 -2.85 11.56 18.83
N LEU A 394 -3.73 12.24 18.08
CA LEU A 394 -4.06 11.89 16.70
C LEU A 394 -3.16 12.65 15.75
N VAL A 395 -2.45 11.93 14.90
CA VAL A 395 -1.59 12.50 13.84
C VAL A 395 -2.27 12.29 12.49
N GLU A 396 -3.17 13.21 12.13
CA GLU A 396 -3.86 13.19 10.84
C GLU A 396 -2.99 13.84 9.77
N VAL A 397 -2.64 13.07 8.71
CA VAL A 397 -1.71 13.46 7.64
C VAL A 397 -2.37 13.40 6.25
N PRO A 398 -1.78 14.00 5.20
CA PRO A 398 -2.27 13.80 3.83
C PRO A 398 -2.23 12.33 3.41
N VAL A 399 -2.94 11.96 2.34
CA VAL A 399 -2.89 10.62 1.76
C VAL A 399 -1.48 10.30 1.26
N GLY A 400 -0.99 9.12 1.63
CA GLY A 400 0.34 8.60 1.27
C GLY A 400 1.12 8.16 2.50
N PHE A 401 1.56 6.91 2.49
CA PHE A 401 2.20 6.27 3.65
C PHE A 401 3.51 6.94 4.08
N LYS A 402 4.20 7.60 3.15
CA LYS A 402 5.43 8.38 3.43
C LYS A 402 5.32 9.36 4.60
N TRP A 403 4.11 9.84 4.90
CA TRP A 403 3.90 10.77 6.00
C TRP A 403 3.99 10.12 7.39
N PHE A 404 3.88 8.78 7.47
CA PHE A 404 4.04 8.04 8.72
C PHE A 404 5.50 7.63 8.99
N VAL A 405 6.36 7.64 7.95
CA VAL A 405 7.77 7.25 8.07
C VAL A 405 8.48 7.93 9.24
N PRO A 406 8.40 9.27 9.41
CA PRO A 406 9.07 9.94 10.53
C PRO A 406 8.65 9.39 11.90
N GLY A 407 7.35 9.18 12.11
CA GLY A 407 6.82 8.65 13.37
C GLY A 407 7.25 7.21 13.65
N LEU A 408 7.12 6.33 12.64
CA LEU A 408 7.50 4.92 12.74
C LEU A 408 9.01 4.74 12.93
N LEU A 409 9.82 5.59 12.31
CA LEU A 409 11.28 5.53 12.42
C LEU A 409 11.79 5.99 13.80
N THR A 410 11.14 7.00 14.38
CA THR A 410 11.59 7.62 15.64
C THR A 410 10.83 7.12 16.88
N GLY A 411 9.79 6.31 16.71
CA GLY A 411 8.90 5.86 17.79
C GLY A 411 7.98 6.96 18.34
N THR A 412 7.90 8.13 17.70
CA THR A 412 6.95 9.19 18.08
C THR A 412 5.54 8.93 17.57
N GLY A 413 5.40 8.13 16.49
CA GLY A 413 4.16 7.56 16.00
C GLY A 413 4.36 6.06 15.83
N VAL A 414 3.71 5.27 16.66
CA VAL A 414 3.93 3.81 16.69
C VAL A 414 3.00 3.01 15.79
N PHE A 415 2.05 3.69 15.15
CA PHE A 415 1.09 3.15 14.18
C PHE A 415 0.81 4.18 13.09
N GLY A 416 0.73 3.73 11.84
CA GLY A 416 0.27 4.51 10.70
C GLY A 416 -0.64 3.68 9.80
N GLY A 417 -1.80 4.23 9.40
CA GLY A 417 -2.77 3.49 8.58
C GLY A 417 -3.55 4.35 7.59
N GLU A 418 -3.87 3.72 6.45
CA GLU A 418 -4.63 4.30 5.34
C GLU A 418 -5.91 3.50 5.11
N GLU A 419 -7.00 4.18 4.74
CA GLU A 419 -8.30 3.57 4.37
C GLU A 419 -8.21 2.60 3.19
N SER A 420 -7.10 2.63 2.46
CA SER A 420 -6.79 1.74 1.33
C SER A 420 -6.23 0.38 1.77
N ALA A 421 -6.38 0.01 3.05
CA ALA A 421 -5.90 -1.23 3.66
C ALA A 421 -4.37 -1.35 3.79
N GLY A 422 -3.65 -0.25 3.78
CA GLY A 422 -2.22 -0.21 4.07
C GLY A 422 -1.95 0.33 5.48
N ALA A 423 -1.22 -0.41 6.30
CA ALA A 423 -0.81 0.04 7.62
C ALA A 423 0.50 -0.63 8.05
N SER A 424 1.15 -0.07 9.06
CA SER A 424 2.28 -0.67 9.75
C SER A 424 2.35 -0.15 11.20
N PHE A 425 3.07 -0.87 12.05
CA PHE A 425 3.33 -0.49 13.43
C PHE A 425 4.70 -1.00 13.89
N VAL A 426 5.17 -0.46 15.00
CA VAL A 426 6.50 -0.74 15.56
C VAL A 426 6.51 -2.03 16.39
N GLN A 427 7.71 -2.54 16.68
CA GLN A 427 7.94 -3.73 17.50
C GLN A 427 7.41 -3.55 18.94
N PHE A 428 7.42 -4.62 19.74
CA PHE A 428 6.99 -4.60 21.15
C PHE A 428 7.74 -3.56 21.98
N ASP A 429 9.03 -3.38 21.72
CA ASP A 429 9.89 -2.43 22.44
C ASP A 429 9.82 -0.99 21.91
N GLY A 430 9.02 -0.74 20.86
CA GLY A 430 8.87 0.55 20.21
C GLY A 430 9.90 0.84 19.11
N SER A 431 10.80 -0.10 18.82
CA SER A 431 11.74 0.04 17.70
C SER A 431 11.04 -0.17 16.34
N PRO A 432 11.55 0.41 15.24
CA PRO A 432 10.97 0.25 13.92
C PRO A 432 10.92 -1.21 13.46
N TRP A 433 9.79 -1.66 12.90
CA TRP A 433 9.63 -2.94 12.22
C TRP A 433 9.76 -2.78 10.70
N SER A 434 8.84 -2.03 10.14
CA SER A 434 8.80 -1.61 8.75
C SER A 434 8.28 -0.18 8.71
N THR A 435 8.89 0.69 7.91
CA THR A 435 8.43 2.05 7.68
C THR A 435 7.66 2.17 6.37
N ASP A 436 7.44 1.07 5.67
CA ASP A 436 6.44 0.91 4.62
C ASP A 436 5.24 0.10 5.16
N LYS A 437 4.14 0.06 4.41
CA LYS A 437 2.96 -0.72 4.72
C LYS A 437 3.29 -2.21 4.79
N ASP A 438 2.65 -2.92 5.70
CA ASP A 438 2.89 -4.34 5.94
C ASP A 438 1.57 -5.12 6.08
N GLY A 439 1.12 -5.69 4.97
CA GLY A 439 -0.12 -6.47 4.94
C GLY A 439 -0.01 -7.80 5.68
N LEU A 440 1.16 -8.46 5.65
CA LEU A 440 1.41 -9.71 6.38
C LEU A 440 1.27 -9.49 7.89
N LEU A 441 1.85 -8.39 8.37
CA LEU A 441 1.80 -7.99 9.78
C LEU A 441 0.37 -7.77 10.25
N LEU A 442 -0.44 -7.02 9.47
CA LEU A 442 -1.84 -6.75 9.81
C LEU A 442 -2.70 -8.03 9.75
N CYS A 443 -2.42 -8.93 8.84
CA CYS A 443 -3.09 -10.23 8.76
C CYS A 443 -2.80 -11.11 9.98
N LEU A 444 -1.54 -11.19 10.42
CA LEU A 444 -1.17 -11.92 11.64
C LEU A 444 -1.74 -11.27 12.90
N LEU A 445 -1.81 -9.94 12.94
CA LEU A 445 -2.44 -9.21 14.04
C LEU A 445 -3.92 -9.60 14.23
N ALA A 446 -4.66 -9.89 13.14
CA ALA A 446 -6.04 -10.36 13.26
C ALA A 446 -6.14 -11.70 14.01
N ALA A 447 -5.19 -12.61 13.77
CA ALA A 447 -5.10 -13.87 14.50
C ALA A 447 -4.65 -13.67 15.96
N GLU A 448 -3.71 -12.74 16.23
CA GLU A 448 -3.30 -12.36 17.59
C GLU A 448 -4.48 -11.80 18.39
N ILE A 449 -5.28 -10.92 17.78
CA ILE A 449 -6.50 -10.38 18.42
C ILE A 449 -7.43 -11.50 18.88
N ILE A 450 -7.69 -12.49 18.03
CA ILE A 450 -8.53 -13.65 18.38
C ILE A 450 -7.88 -14.45 19.51
N ALA A 451 -6.60 -14.75 19.40
CA ALA A 451 -5.87 -15.55 20.36
C ALA A 451 -5.90 -14.94 21.78
N VAL A 452 -5.69 -13.63 21.86
CA VAL A 452 -5.57 -12.92 23.14
C VAL A 452 -6.93 -12.55 23.73
N THR A 453 -7.89 -12.17 22.89
CA THR A 453 -9.18 -11.64 23.38
C THR A 453 -10.31 -12.66 23.35
N GLY A 454 -10.20 -13.73 22.55
CA GLY A 454 -11.27 -14.68 22.29
C GLY A 454 -12.38 -14.12 21.40
N GLN A 455 -12.22 -12.93 20.82
CA GLN A 455 -13.18 -12.26 19.98
C GLN A 455 -12.62 -12.07 18.55
N SER A 456 -13.47 -12.19 17.54
CA SER A 456 -13.08 -11.84 16.18
C SER A 456 -12.86 -10.33 16.04
N PRO A 457 -12.06 -9.87 15.05
CA PRO A 457 -11.96 -8.45 14.74
C PRO A 457 -13.33 -7.79 14.47
N SER A 458 -14.29 -8.51 13.88
CA SER A 458 -15.64 -8.00 13.64
C SER A 458 -16.44 -7.84 14.93
N GLU A 459 -16.30 -8.74 15.92
CA GLU A 459 -16.89 -8.59 17.26
C GLU A 459 -16.30 -7.37 17.97
N ARG A 460 -14.98 -7.21 17.95
CA ARG A 460 -14.30 -6.04 18.52
C ARG A 460 -14.78 -4.75 17.88
N TYR A 461 -15.00 -4.73 16.56
CA TYR A 461 -15.54 -3.53 15.91
C TYR A 461 -16.97 -3.22 16.38
N ARG A 462 -17.83 -4.22 16.59
CA ARG A 462 -19.17 -4.01 17.16
C ARG A 462 -19.12 -3.41 18.57
N ASP A 463 -18.14 -3.79 19.38
CA ASP A 463 -17.93 -3.17 20.69
C ASP A 463 -17.53 -1.69 20.55
N LEU A 464 -16.67 -1.34 19.59
CA LEU A 464 -16.31 0.05 19.30
C LEU A 464 -17.53 0.85 18.81
N VAL A 465 -18.38 0.27 17.95
CA VAL A 465 -19.63 0.89 17.50
C VAL A 465 -20.57 1.14 18.66
N ALA A 466 -20.73 0.19 19.58
CA ALA A 466 -21.56 0.36 20.75
C ALA A 466 -21.08 1.50 21.67
N LEU A 467 -19.77 1.72 21.74
CA LEU A 467 -19.17 2.78 22.56
C LEU A 467 -19.17 4.14 21.86
N HIS A 468 -18.84 4.18 20.58
CA HIS A 468 -18.52 5.41 19.85
C HIS A 468 -19.57 5.82 18.81
N GLY A 469 -20.54 4.95 18.49
CA GLY A 469 -21.53 5.12 17.42
C GLY A 469 -21.08 4.49 16.10
N ASP A 470 -22.03 4.32 15.19
CA ASP A 470 -21.87 3.62 13.90
C ASP A 470 -21.68 4.63 12.76
N PRO A 471 -20.46 4.79 12.19
CA PRO A 471 -20.23 5.69 11.09
C PRO A 471 -20.69 5.07 9.76
N ALA A 472 -21.45 5.84 8.99
CA ALA A 472 -21.66 5.57 7.58
C ALA A 472 -20.57 6.29 6.77
N TYR A 473 -19.85 5.57 5.93
CA TYR A 473 -18.74 6.07 5.13
C TYR A 473 -18.92 5.69 3.66
N ALA A 474 -18.68 6.63 2.76
CA ALA A 474 -18.65 6.33 1.33
C ALA A 474 -17.78 7.33 0.56
N ARG A 475 -17.34 6.91 -0.63
CA ARG A 475 -16.63 7.73 -1.60
C ARG A 475 -17.47 7.88 -2.86
N ILE A 476 -17.47 9.06 -3.44
CA ILE A 476 -17.99 9.32 -4.78
C ILE A 476 -16.87 9.88 -5.67
N ASP A 477 -16.88 9.48 -6.92
CA ASP A 477 -15.94 9.95 -7.94
C ASP A 477 -16.74 10.82 -8.95
N ALA A 478 -16.27 12.03 -9.21
CA ALA A 478 -16.92 12.96 -10.11
C ALA A 478 -15.96 13.39 -11.24
N PRO A 479 -16.43 13.48 -12.50
CA PRO A 479 -15.61 13.91 -13.62
C PRO A 479 -14.98 15.29 -13.38
N ALA A 480 -13.71 15.47 -13.75
CA ALA A 480 -13.02 16.74 -13.67
C ALA A 480 -11.98 16.90 -14.78
N THR A 481 -11.93 18.10 -15.34
CA THR A 481 -10.87 18.49 -16.28
C THR A 481 -9.53 18.71 -15.56
N ALA A 482 -8.44 18.77 -16.30
CA ALA A 482 -7.12 19.07 -15.74
C ALA A 482 -7.10 20.45 -15.04
N GLU A 483 -7.81 21.44 -15.59
CA GLU A 483 -7.93 22.78 -15.02
C GLU A 483 -8.69 22.77 -13.69
N GLN A 484 -9.83 22.07 -13.62
CA GLN A 484 -10.59 21.89 -12.40
C GLN A 484 -9.79 21.15 -11.32
N LYS A 485 -9.04 20.10 -11.70
CA LYS A 485 -8.12 19.39 -10.79
C LYS A 485 -7.01 20.29 -10.26
N ALA A 486 -6.46 21.16 -11.11
CA ALA A 486 -5.43 22.13 -10.69
C ALA A 486 -6.02 23.15 -9.70
N LYS A 487 -7.22 23.66 -9.97
CA LYS A 487 -7.91 24.61 -9.09
C LYS A 487 -8.22 23.97 -7.72
N LEU A 488 -8.71 22.72 -7.69
CA LEU A 488 -8.98 22.00 -6.45
C LEU A 488 -7.73 21.85 -5.57
N LYS A 489 -6.55 21.65 -6.18
CA LYS A 489 -5.27 21.56 -5.45
C LYS A 489 -4.85 22.85 -4.73
N THR A 490 -5.31 23.99 -5.20
CA THR A 490 -4.89 25.30 -4.73
C THR A 490 -5.95 26.03 -3.91
N LEU A 491 -7.04 25.32 -3.52
CA LEU A 491 -8.08 25.90 -2.68
C LEU A 491 -7.54 26.38 -1.34
N SER A 492 -8.11 27.48 -0.88
CA SER A 492 -7.94 28.00 0.48
C SER A 492 -9.24 27.85 1.27
N PRO A 493 -9.22 27.89 2.61
CA PRO A 493 -10.44 27.91 3.41
C PRO A 493 -11.39 29.06 3.06
N ASP A 494 -10.86 30.20 2.60
CA ASP A 494 -11.65 31.39 2.21
C ASP A 494 -12.46 31.17 0.92
N ASP A 495 -12.10 30.19 0.10
CA ASP A 495 -12.85 29.82 -1.11
C ASP A 495 -14.15 29.06 -0.78
N VAL A 496 -14.38 28.72 0.49
CA VAL A 496 -15.53 27.96 0.98
C VAL A 496 -16.35 28.81 1.96
N PRO A 497 -17.14 29.76 1.44
CA PRO A 497 -17.86 30.75 2.27
C PRO A 497 -19.13 30.20 2.90
N VAL A 498 -19.18 28.91 3.27
CA VAL A 498 -20.31 28.26 3.92
C VAL A 498 -20.02 28.03 5.40
N THR A 499 -21.06 28.17 6.24
CA THR A 499 -20.95 28.01 7.69
C THR A 499 -21.62 26.74 8.20
N GLU A 500 -22.36 26.05 7.33
CA GLU A 500 -23.11 24.83 7.64
C GLU A 500 -22.89 23.78 6.55
N LEU A 501 -22.92 22.50 6.95
CA LEU A 501 -22.89 21.31 6.09
C LEU A 501 -23.94 20.33 6.61
N ALA A 502 -24.89 19.94 5.76
CA ALA A 502 -25.97 19.00 6.09
C ALA A 502 -26.71 19.32 7.41
N GLY A 503 -26.95 20.64 7.66
CA GLY A 503 -27.63 21.13 8.85
C GLY A 503 -26.79 21.15 10.13
N GLU A 504 -25.46 20.99 10.02
CA GLU A 504 -24.53 21.12 11.13
C GLU A 504 -23.55 22.28 10.91
N THR A 505 -23.22 22.99 11.98
CA THR A 505 -22.20 24.05 11.92
C THR A 505 -20.85 23.47 11.55
N ILE A 506 -20.17 24.09 10.59
CA ILE A 506 -18.79 23.76 10.22
C ILE A 506 -17.85 24.16 11.35
N LEU A 507 -17.07 23.20 11.84
CA LEU A 507 -16.07 23.38 12.90
C LEU A 507 -14.68 23.72 12.32
N ALA A 508 -14.37 23.14 11.16
CA ALA A 508 -13.09 23.38 10.49
C ALA A 508 -13.21 23.21 8.97
N THR A 509 -12.44 24.04 8.26
CA THR A 509 -12.17 23.93 6.81
C THR A 509 -10.67 23.87 6.64
N LEU A 510 -10.18 22.73 6.13
CA LEU A 510 -8.75 22.42 6.12
C LEU A 510 -8.23 22.26 4.69
N THR A 511 -7.09 22.85 4.41
CA THR A 511 -6.27 22.66 3.21
C THR A 511 -4.89 22.12 3.52
N ASN A 512 -4.53 22.12 4.81
CA ASN A 512 -3.34 21.48 5.36
C ASN A 512 -3.77 20.42 6.40
N ALA A 513 -3.01 19.34 6.50
CA ALA A 513 -3.27 18.27 7.46
C ALA A 513 -2.88 18.70 8.88
N PRO A 514 -3.74 18.49 9.90
CA PRO A 514 -3.46 18.95 11.26
C PRO A 514 -2.20 18.33 11.89
N GLY A 515 -1.85 17.10 11.52
CA GLY A 515 -0.76 16.36 12.15
C GLY A 515 0.64 16.81 11.74
N ASN A 516 0.79 17.46 10.57
CA ASN A 516 2.12 17.83 10.06
C ASN A 516 2.15 19.13 9.24
N ASP A 517 1.04 19.87 9.19
CA ASP A 517 0.84 21.10 8.41
C ASP A 517 1.15 20.97 6.90
N ALA A 518 1.19 19.73 6.38
CA ALA A 518 1.45 19.49 4.97
C ALA A 518 0.17 19.73 4.14
N PRO A 519 0.31 20.29 2.90
CA PRO A 519 -0.83 20.50 2.01
C PRO A 519 -1.54 19.20 1.67
N ILE A 520 -2.86 19.16 1.83
CA ILE A 520 -3.66 17.97 1.49
C ILE A 520 -3.94 17.85 -0.02
N GLY A 521 -3.65 18.88 -0.79
CA GLY A 521 -3.89 18.95 -2.22
C GLY A 521 -5.39 18.92 -2.55
N GLY A 522 -6.21 19.53 -1.71
CA GLY A 522 -7.67 19.59 -1.80
C GLY A 522 -8.27 20.27 -0.58
N LEU A 523 -9.47 19.88 -0.21
CA LEU A 523 -10.25 20.49 0.86
C LEU A 523 -10.83 19.41 1.77
N LYS A 524 -10.79 19.62 3.10
CA LYS A 524 -11.57 18.85 4.09
C LYS A 524 -12.44 19.79 4.90
N VAL A 525 -13.72 19.47 5.05
CA VAL A 525 -14.69 20.20 5.88
C VAL A 525 -15.19 19.26 6.98
N VAL A 526 -15.18 19.75 8.21
CA VAL A 526 -15.50 18.96 9.40
C VAL A 526 -16.63 19.62 10.18
N THR A 527 -17.62 18.82 10.60
CA THR A 527 -18.68 19.20 11.53
C THR A 527 -18.61 18.34 12.80
N GLN A 528 -19.60 18.42 13.67
CA GLN A 528 -19.60 17.62 14.91
C GLN A 528 -19.76 16.10 14.66
N HIS A 529 -20.55 15.71 13.64
CA HIS A 529 -20.86 14.31 13.40
C HIS A 529 -20.55 13.85 11.99
N ALA A 530 -20.02 14.73 11.14
CA ALA A 530 -19.71 14.41 9.76
C ALA A 530 -18.48 15.16 9.25
N TRP A 531 -17.92 14.66 8.17
CA TRP A 531 -16.90 15.35 7.41
C TRP A 531 -16.96 14.92 5.94
N PHE A 532 -16.42 15.76 5.07
CA PHE A 532 -16.03 15.33 3.73
C PHE A 532 -14.61 15.83 3.40
N ALA A 533 -13.94 15.12 2.49
CA ALA A 533 -12.68 15.55 1.90
C ALA A 533 -12.76 15.40 0.37
N ALA A 534 -12.45 16.47 -0.36
CA ALA A 534 -12.44 16.48 -1.82
C ALA A 534 -11.01 16.61 -2.33
N ARG A 535 -10.58 15.71 -3.24
CA ARG A 535 -9.23 15.66 -3.79
C ARG A 535 -9.24 15.27 -5.27
N PRO A 536 -8.38 15.86 -6.11
CA PRO A 536 -8.21 15.41 -7.48
C PRO A 536 -7.55 14.02 -7.52
N SER A 537 -7.96 13.18 -8.47
CA SER A 537 -7.23 11.96 -8.80
C SER A 537 -5.90 12.32 -9.49
N GLY A 538 -4.82 11.64 -9.10
CA GLY A 538 -3.51 11.78 -9.75
C GLY A 538 -3.46 11.15 -11.14
N THR A 539 -4.24 10.09 -11.36
CA THR A 539 -4.17 9.23 -12.56
C THR A 539 -5.40 9.28 -13.45
N GLU A 540 -6.54 9.71 -12.93
CA GLU A 540 -7.84 9.71 -13.63
C GLU A 540 -8.37 11.14 -13.81
N ASN A 541 -9.27 11.33 -14.77
CA ASN A 541 -9.94 12.61 -15.01
C ASN A 541 -11.17 12.78 -14.10
N VAL A 542 -10.95 12.58 -12.80
CA VAL A 542 -11.96 12.72 -11.75
C VAL A 542 -11.38 13.44 -10.53
N TYR A 543 -12.26 13.98 -9.72
CA TYR A 543 -11.97 14.23 -8.31
C TYR A 543 -12.78 13.28 -7.44
N LYS A 544 -12.28 13.02 -6.23
CA LYS A 544 -12.86 12.07 -5.29
C LYS A 544 -13.37 12.84 -4.07
N ILE A 545 -14.60 12.57 -3.67
CA ILE A 545 -15.18 13.04 -2.41
C ILE A 545 -15.29 11.85 -1.48
N TYR A 546 -14.54 11.86 -0.41
CA TYR A 546 -14.70 10.96 0.72
C TYR A 546 -15.61 11.64 1.74
N ALA A 547 -16.57 10.92 2.29
CA ALA A 547 -17.46 11.47 3.29
C ALA A 547 -17.84 10.43 4.35
N GLU A 548 -18.07 10.90 5.57
CA GLU A 548 -18.50 10.08 6.68
C GLU A 548 -19.51 10.82 7.55
N SER A 549 -20.45 10.06 8.13
CA SER A 549 -21.41 10.59 9.08
C SER A 549 -21.74 9.58 10.18
N PHE A 550 -21.71 10.02 11.43
CA PHE A 550 -22.20 9.27 12.60
C PHE A 550 -23.71 9.43 12.85
N ARG A 551 -24.41 10.09 11.93
CA ARG A 551 -25.89 10.22 11.96
C ARG A 551 -26.57 9.27 10.97
N GLY A 552 -25.82 8.31 10.44
CA GLY A 552 -26.33 7.25 9.58
C GLY A 552 -26.34 7.59 8.08
N PRO A 553 -26.79 6.63 7.23
CA PRO A 553 -26.68 6.70 5.77
C PRO A 553 -27.46 7.86 5.12
N GLU A 554 -28.61 8.22 5.66
CA GLU A 554 -29.43 9.34 5.12
C GLU A 554 -28.71 10.68 5.28
N HIS A 555 -28.08 10.90 6.44
CA HIS A 555 -27.28 12.10 6.67
C HIS A 555 -26.00 12.10 5.83
N LEU A 556 -25.34 10.95 5.67
CA LEU A 556 -24.21 10.81 4.76
C LEU A 556 -24.58 11.22 3.33
N THR A 557 -25.75 10.80 2.82
CA THR A 557 -26.24 11.19 1.50
C THR A 557 -26.40 12.71 1.37
N GLN A 558 -26.89 13.38 2.42
CA GLN A 558 -27.00 14.85 2.44
C GLN A 558 -25.62 15.50 2.43
N VAL A 559 -24.67 15.00 3.25
CA VAL A 559 -23.27 15.47 3.28
C VAL A 559 -22.63 15.36 1.89
N GLN A 560 -22.78 14.22 1.22
CA GLN A 560 -22.23 14.00 -0.12
C GLN A 560 -22.84 14.95 -1.17
N ALA A 561 -24.16 15.12 -1.15
CA ALA A 561 -24.84 16.01 -2.10
C ALA A 561 -24.45 17.49 -1.89
N GLU A 562 -24.25 17.92 -0.65
CA GLU A 562 -23.80 19.29 -0.34
C GLU A 562 -22.32 19.47 -0.65
N ALA A 563 -21.47 18.49 -0.33
CA ALA A 563 -20.05 18.48 -0.68
C ALA A 563 -19.86 18.61 -2.19
N GLN A 564 -20.59 17.82 -2.99
CA GLN A 564 -20.53 17.88 -4.45
C GLN A 564 -20.86 19.29 -4.95
N ARG A 565 -22.00 19.85 -4.50
CA ARG A 565 -22.42 21.21 -4.91
C ARG A 565 -21.41 22.28 -4.53
N LEU A 566 -20.83 22.15 -3.34
CA LEU A 566 -19.83 23.09 -2.84
C LEU A 566 -18.56 23.02 -3.68
N VAL A 567 -18.06 21.82 -3.94
CA VAL A 567 -16.86 21.62 -4.77
C VAL A 567 -17.10 22.12 -6.20
N ASP A 568 -18.21 21.74 -6.82
CA ASP A 568 -18.56 22.17 -8.19
C ASP A 568 -18.67 23.70 -8.30
N ALA A 569 -19.24 24.37 -7.29
CA ALA A 569 -19.35 25.83 -7.28
C ALA A 569 -17.99 26.52 -7.18
N VAL A 570 -17.03 25.89 -6.51
CA VAL A 570 -15.68 26.46 -6.34
C VAL A 570 -14.77 26.18 -7.52
N ILE A 571 -14.81 24.98 -8.08
CA ILE A 571 -13.93 24.63 -9.22
C ILE A 571 -14.47 25.10 -10.58
N GLY A 572 -15.75 25.44 -10.68
CA GLY A 572 -16.40 26.06 -11.85
C GLY A 572 -16.88 25.05 -12.83
#